data_7155a122db7649f58666cec049c0f842
#
_entry.id   7155a122db7649f58666cec049c0f842
#
_cell.length_a   1.000
_cell.length_b   1.000
_cell.length_c   1.000
_cell.angle_alpha   90.00
_cell.angle_beta   90.00
_cell.angle_gamma   90.00
#
_symmetry.space_group_name_H-M   'P 1'
#
loop_
_entity.id
_entity.type
_entity.pdbx_description
1 polymer ?
#
loop_
_entity_poly.entity_id
_entity_poly.type
_entity_poly.pdbx_seq_one_letter_code
_entity_poly.pdbx_strand_id
1 'polypeptide(L)'
;MSVFPQTSLTLLHKLAVQMTAASDETAWTRFFNLYTPAMRKFVEWIDHTHDPDDVIQDIYIKLVETLRSGKYNPEKAKFRSFLATMIRRHLISLYRKDQARCVGAQVSLDDVELSVPSDQAERLDLKWRLAKHEAAVDHVLTKTALSKQTCDIYREHVINERPAAEVAKKFGITKNYVGQIKFRVNGMIEVLEREYSDENYRAV
;
A
#
# COMPACT_ATOMS: atom_id res chain seq x y z
N MET A 1 23.90 16.43 -10.48
CA MET A 1 23.64 15.11 -9.86
C MET A 1 22.16 15.01 -9.64
N SER A 2 21.47 14.23 -10.46
CA SER A 2 20.01 14.10 -10.42
C SER A 2 19.62 13.17 -9.27
N VAL A 3 19.02 13.73 -8.23
CA VAL A 3 18.45 12.98 -7.10
C VAL A 3 16.98 12.68 -7.44
N PHE A 4 16.75 11.84 -8.45
CA PHE A 4 15.43 11.29 -8.67
C PHE A 4 15.41 9.85 -8.17
N PRO A 5 14.45 9.45 -7.32
CA PRO A 5 14.29 8.06 -6.93
C PRO A 5 13.97 7.24 -8.19
N GLN A 6 14.70 6.15 -8.37
CA GLN A 6 14.48 5.22 -9.47
C GLN A 6 13.03 4.71 -9.41
N THR A 7 12.34 4.78 -10.54
CA THR A 7 10.94 4.40 -10.71
C THR A 7 10.66 2.97 -10.26
N SER A 8 9.43 2.71 -9.81
CA SER A 8 8.95 1.40 -9.37
C SER A 8 9.20 0.28 -10.40
N LEU A 9 9.22 0.59 -11.70
CA LEU A 9 9.58 -0.36 -12.77
C LEU A 9 11.05 -0.79 -12.73
N THR A 10 11.96 0.13 -12.46
CA THR A 10 13.37 -0.22 -12.25
C THR A 10 13.51 -1.13 -11.03
N LEU A 11 12.71 -0.88 -9.98
CA LEU A 11 12.65 -1.74 -8.80
C LEU A 11 12.08 -3.12 -9.16
N LEU A 12 10.94 -3.18 -9.84
CA LEU A 12 10.31 -4.45 -10.26
C LEU A 12 11.20 -5.23 -11.25
N HIS A 13 11.86 -4.54 -12.19
CA HIS A 13 12.81 -5.17 -13.09
C HIS A 13 14.03 -5.74 -12.35
N LYS A 14 14.56 -5.02 -11.37
CA LYS A 14 15.60 -5.54 -10.48
C LYS A 14 15.13 -6.77 -9.70
N LEU A 15 13.90 -6.74 -9.17
CA LEU A 15 13.31 -7.87 -8.46
C LEU A 15 13.09 -9.10 -9.37
N ALA A 16 12.80 -8.89 -10.66
CA ALA A 16 12.57 -9.98 -11.64
C ALA A 16 13.86 -10.58 -12.20
N VAL A 17 14.89 -9.76 -12.46
CA VAL A 17 16.06 -10.14 -13.27
C VAL A 17 17.30 -10.46 -12.43
N GLN A 18 17.46 -9.87 -11.24
CA GLN A 18 18.76 -9.82 -10.55
C GLN A 18 18.81 -10.59 -9.22
N MET A 19 18.31 -11.81 -9.14
CA MET A 19 18.36 -12.59 -7.88
C MET A 19 19.73 -13.27 -7.60
N THR A 20 20.86 -12.69 -8.02
CA THR A 20 22.18 -13.33 -7.86
C THR A 20 23.23 -12.50 -7.12
N ALA A 21 22.94 -11.30 -6.63
CA ALA A 21 23.93 -10.45 -5.97
C ALA A 21 23.39 -9.66 -4.76
N ALA A 22 24.27 -9.24 -3.86
CA ALA A 22 23.97 -8.44 -2.65
C ALA A 22 23.17 -7.13 -2.88
N SER A 23 23.05 -6.68 -4.13
CA SER A 23 22.18 -5.55 -4.51
C SER A 23 20.68 -5.86 -4.42
N ASP A 24 20.30 -7.14 -4.35
CA ASP A 24 18.91 -7.60 -4.35
C ASP A 24 18.26 -7.44 -2.99
N GLU A 25 19.02 -7.65 -1.92
CA GLU A 25 18.52 -7.48 -0.55
C GLU A 25 18.03 -6.06 -0.30
N THR A 26 18.74 -5.05 -0.82
CA THR A 26 18.33 -3.64 -0.70
C THR A 26 17.08 -3.33 -1.51
N ALA A 27 16.92 -3.91 -2.70
CA ALA A 27 15.74 -3.71 -3.55
C ALA A 27 14.49 -4.37 -2.93
N TRP A 28 14.62 -5.60 -2.43
CA TRP A 28 13.53 -6.28 -1.73
C TRP A 28 13.18 -5.59 -0.41
N THR A 29 14.15 -5.20 0.39
CA THR A 29 13.93 -4.45 1.63
C THR A 29 13.17 -3.15 1.35
N ARG A 30 13.57 -2.41 0.31
CA ARG A 30 12.86 -1.20 -0.12
C ARG A 30 11.44 -1.51 -0.56
N PHE A 31 11.24 -2.56 -1.34
CA PHE A 31 9.92 -3.00 -1.78
C PHE A 31 9.02 -3.36 -0.59
N PHE A 32 9.50 -4.17 0.34
CA PHE A 32 8.76 -4.54 1.54
C PHE A 32 8.39 -3.32 2.38
N ASN A 33 9.34 -2.43 2.66
CA ASN A 33 9.08 -1.23 3.45
C ASN A 33 8.05 -0.32 2.78
N LEU A 34 8.02 -0.29 1.45
CA LEU A 34 7.13 0.54 0.66
C LEU A 34 5.72 -0.06 0.56
N TYR A 35 5.61 -1.35 0.24
CA TYR A 35 4.31 -1.96 -0.11
C TYR A 35 3.62 -2.67 1.06
N THR A 36 4.36 -3.24 2.03
CA THR A 36 3.76 -3.97 3.17
C THR A 36 2.73 -3.15 3.94
N PRO A 37 3.00 -1.87 4.32
CA PRO A 37 2.01 -1.10 5.07
C PRO A 37 0.71 -0.89 4.30
N ALA A 38 0.79 -0.57 3.00
CA ALA A 38 -0.39 -0.39 2.15
C ALA A 38 -1.14 -1.71 1.90
N MET A 39 -0.40 -2.83 1.71
CA MET A 39 -1.00 -4.15 1.57
C MET A 39 -1.75 -4.57 2.84
N ARG A 40 -1.16 -4.33 4.02
CA ARG A 40 -1.79 -4.62 5.31
C ARG A 40 -3.11 -3.88 5.44
N LYS A 41 -3.12 -2.56 5.28
CA LYS A 41 -4.35 -1.76 5.32
C LYS A 41 -5.38 -2.21 4.30
N PHE A 42 -4.94 -2.55 3.10
CA PHE A 42 -5.82 -3.06 2.06
C PHE A 42 -6.47 -4.39 2.44
N VAL A 43 -5.70 -5.34 3.00
CA VAL A 43 -6.23 -6.62 3.50
C VAL A 43 -7.21 -6.38 4.65
N GLU A 44 -6.84 -5.60 5.66
CA GLU A 44 -7.70 -5.25 6.80
C GLU A 44 -9.06 -4.67 6.37
N TRP A 45 -9.10 -3.94 5.26
CA TRP A 45 -10.35 -3.33 4.76
C TRP A 45 -11.24 -4.26 3.96
N ILE A 46 -10.68 -5.32 3.38
CA ILE A 46 -11.46 -6.24 2.54
C ILE A 46 -11.70 -7.59 3.20
N ASP A 47 -10.94 -7.90 4.23
CA ASP A 47 -11.04 -9.14 4.98
C ASP A 47 -10.80 -8.90 6.48
N HIS A 48 -11.70 -9.44 7.31
CA HIS A 48 -11.63 -9.40 8.76
C HIS A 48 -11.48 -10.78 9.39
N THR A 49 -11.27 -11.80 8.58
CA THR A 49 -11.27 -13.21 9.00
C THR A 49 -9.85 -13.77 9.12
N HIS A 50 -8.99 -13.43 8.15
CA HIS A 50 -7.63 -13.94 8.07
C HIS A 50 -6.64 -12.91 8.63
N ASP A 51 -5.53 -13.40 9.21
CA ASP A 51 -4.44 -12.54 9.64
C ASP A 51 -3.79 -11.84 8.43
N PRO A 52 -3.73 -10.50 8.41
CA PRO A 52 -3.15 -9.77 7.29
C PRO A 52 -1.70 -10.13 7.00
N ASP A 53 -0.91 -10.50 8.03
CA ASP A 53 0.50 -10.84 7.86
C ASP A 53 0.67 -12.18 7.15
N ASP A 54 -0.15 -13.17 7.48
CA ASP A 54 -0.15 -14.47 6.80
C ASP A 54 -0.55 -14.31 5.33
N VAL A 55 -1.60 -13.52 5.06
CA VAL A 55 -2.03 -13.21 3.70
C VAL A 55 -0.91 -12.53 2.91
N ILE A 56 -0.25 -11.54 3.49
CA ILE A 56 0.83 -10.78 2.84
C ILE A 56 2.03 -11.69 2.56
N GLN A 57 2.39 -12.58 3.48
CA GLN A 57 3.47 -13.53 3.28
C GLN A 57 3.20 -14.44 2.07
N ASP A 58 1.99 -15.00 1.98
CA ASP A 58 1.58 -15.81 0.84
C ASP A 58 1.59 -15.03 -0.47
N ILE A 59 1.18 -13.76 -0.43
CA ILE A 59 1.22 -12.87 -1.60
C ILE A 59 2.66 -12.61 -2.04
N TYR A 60 3.61 -12.43 -1.14
CA TYR A 60 5.01 -12.25 -1.50
C TYR A 60 5.59 -13.47 -2.21
N ILE A 61 5.29 -14.68 -1.75
CA ILE A 61 5.72 -15.91 -2.41
C ILE A 61 5.19 -15.95 -3.85
N LYS A 62 3.88 -15.73 -4.03
CA LYS A 62 3.24 -15.72 -5.36
C LYS A 62 3.76 -14.59 -6.25
N LEU A 63 4.04 -13.43 -5.67
CA LEU A 63 4.58 -12.29 -6.40
C LEU A 63 5.96 -12.59 -6.96
N VAL A 64 6.86 -13.16 -6.13
CA VAL A 64 8.20 -13.59 -6.57
C VAL A 64 8.09 -14.57 -7.74
N GLU A 65 7.26 -15.60 -7.63
CA GLU A 65 7.03 -16.58 -8.69
C GLU A 65 6.51 -15.93 -9.99
N THR A 66 5.56 -15.01 -9.84
CA THR A 66 4.93 -14.33 -10.98
C THR A 66 5.90 -13.38 -11.70
N LEU A 67 6.71 -12.64 -10.95
CA LEU A 67 7.73 -11.75 -11.51
C LEU A 67 8.83 -12.56 -12.21
N ARG A 68 9.31 -13.66 -11.59
CA ARG A 68 10.31 -14.54 -12.18
C ARG A 68 9.86 -15.22 -13.47
N SER A 69 8.60 -15.63 -13.51
CA SER A 69 8.02 -16.27 -14.70
C SER A 69 7.64 -15.29 -15.81
N GLY A 70 7.87 -13.98 -15.64
CA GLY A 70 7.52 -12.95 -16.63
C GLY A 70 6.02 -12.80 -16.87
N LYS A 71 5.19 -13.32 -15.97
CA LYS A 71 3.71 -13.26 -16.12
C LYS A 71 3.13 -11.88 -15.86
N TYR A 72 3.86 -10.99 -15.17
CA TYR A 72 3.45 -9.61 -15.03
C TYR A 72 3.84 -8.81 -16.27
N ASN A 73 2.85 -8.17 -16.90
CA ASN A 73 3.05 -7.28 -18.03
C ASN A 73 2.59 -5.85 -17.65
N PRO A 74 3.53 -4.88 -17.54
CA PRO A 74 3.22 -3.50 -17.17
C PRO A 74 2.36 -2.76 -18.20
N GLU A 75 2.36 -3.20 -19.47
CA GLU A 75 1.51 -2.62 -20.51
C GLU A 75 0.04 -2.96 -20.34
N LYS A 76 -0.26 -4.15 -19.75
CA LYS A 76 -1.63 -4.62 -19.53
C LYS A 76 -2.26 -4.06 -18.26
N ALA A 77 -1.48 -3.86 -17.20
CA ALA A 77 -2.01 -3.38 -15.94
C ALA A 77 -0.95 -2.66 -15.12
N LYS A 78 -1.35 -1.60 -14.41
CA LYS A 78 -0.51 -0.95 -13.39
C LYS A 78 -0.19 -1.96 -12.28
N PHE A 79 1.04 -1.92 -11.75
CA PHE A 79 1.48 -2.87 -10.74
C PHE A 79 0.57 -2.91 -9.51
N ARG A 80 0.09 -1.76 -9.03
CA ARG A 80 -0.85 -1.69 -7.90
C ARG A 80 -2.15 -2.44 -8.14
N SER A 81 -2.73 -2.30 -9.35
CA SER A 81 -3.97 -2.99 -9.73
C SER A 81 -3.75 -4.50 -9.84
N PHE A 82 -2.60 -4.89 -10.38
CA PHE A 82 -2.16 -6.28 -10.42
C PHE A 82 -2.01 -6.85 -9.00
N LEU A 83 -1.33 -6.13 -8.09
CA LEU A 83 -1.13 -6.55 -6.71
C LEU A 83 -2.45 -6.65 -5.93
N ALA A 84 -3.32 -5.63 -6.04
CA ALA A 84 -4.65 -5.65 -5.43
C ALA A 84 -5.51 -6.83 -5.93
N THR A 85 -5.44 -7.13 -7.23
CA THR A 85 -6.12 -8.30 -7.82
C THR A 85 -5.55 -9.61 -7.29
N MET A 86 -4.23 -9.71 -7.14
CA MET A 86 -3.57 -10.89 -6.58
C MET A 86 -4.02 -11.16 -5.14
N ILE A 87 -4.03 -10.12 -4.30
CA ILE A 87 -4.50 -10.20 -2.91
C ILE A 87 -5.95 -10.69 -2.88
N ARG A 88 -6.84 -10.05 -3.64
CA ARG A 88 -8.25 -10.42 -3.68
C ARG A 88 -8.47 -11.88 -4.10
N ARG A 89 -7.80 -12.33 -5.16
CA ARG A 89 -7.88 -13.72 -5.63
C ARG A 89 -7.42 -14.70 -4.57
N HIS A 90 -6.36 -14.35 -3.86
CA HIS A 90 -5.85 -15.18 -2.78
C HIS A 90 -6.86 -15.31 -1.63
N LEU A 91 -7.45 -14.20 -1.18
CA LEU A 91 -8.49 -14.19 -0.15
C LEU A 91 -9.71 -15.04 -0.57
N ILE A 92 -10.18 -14.89 -1.79
CA ILE A 92 -11.28 -15.75 -2.31
C ILE A 92 -10.89 -17.23 -2.25
N SER A 93 -9.64 -17.57 -2.56
CA SER A 93 -9.16 -18.94 -2.46
C SER A 93 -9.12 -19.44 -1.00
N LEU A 94 -8.75 -18.60 -0.05
CA LEU A 94 -8.77 -18.93 1.39
C LEU A 94 -10.21 -19.19 1.87
N TYR A 95 -11.14 -18.28 1.57
CA TYR A 95 -12.56 -18.46 1.91
C TYR A 95 -13.14 -19.75 1.35
N ARG A 96 -12.81 -20.13 0.10
CA ARG A 96 -13.26 -21.38 -0.48
C ARG A 96 -12.68 -22.60 0.23
N LYS A 97 -11.41 -22.55 0.63
CA LYS A 97 -10.78 -23.63 1.40
C LYS A 97 -11.43 -23.78 2.78
N ASP A 98 -11.76 -22.68 3.43
CA ASP A 98 -12.40 -22.71 4.75
C ASP A 98 -13.83 -23.22 4.66
N GLN A 99 -14.59 -22.80 3.66
CA GLN A 99 -15.91 -23.35 3.40
C GLN A 99 -15.86 -24.86 3.10
N ALA A 100 -14.90 -25.30 2.28
CA ALA A 100 -14.75 -26.73 1.98
C ALA A 100 -14.40 -27.57 3.22
N ARG A 101 -13.61 -27.02 4.15
CA ARG A 101 -13.30 -27.65 5.44
C ARG A 101 -14.53 -27.75 6.35
N CYS A 102 -15.40 -26.72 6.34
CA CYS A 102 -16.61 -26.70 7.16
C CYS A 102 -17.74 -27.60 6.61
N VAL A 103 -17.79 -27.81 5.31
CA VAL A 103 -18.95 -28.47 4.63
C VAL A 103 -18.62 -29.84 4.06
N GLY A 104 -17.34 -30.25 4.05
CA GLY A 104 -16.94 -31.57 3.47
C GLY A 104 -17.19 -31.72 1.96
N ALA A 105 -17.44 -30.61 1.24
CA ALA A 105 -17.76 -30.63 -0.18
C ALA A 105 -16.57 -30.14 -1.01
N GLN A 106 -16.11 -31.00 -1.93
CA GLN A 106 -15.19 -30.59 -3.01
C GLN A 106 -15.91 -29.64 -3.97
N VAL A 107 -15.55 -28.37 -3.94
CA VAL A 107 -15.94 -27.42 -4.98
C VAL A 107 -14.80 -27.33 -5.99
N SER A 108 -15.08 -27.72 -7.23
CA SER A 108 -14.15 -27.65 -8.35
C SER A 108 -13.64 -26.23 -8.59
N LEU A 109 -12.34 -26.08 -8.77
CA LEU A 109 -11.60 -24.81 -8.77
C LEU A 109 -11.59 -24.08 -10.11
N ASP A 110 -12.19 -24.62 -11.17
CA ASP A 110 -11.93 -24.20 -12.55
C ASP A 110 -12.88 -23.14 -13.13
N ASP A 111 -13.99 -22.79 -12.47
CA ASP A 111 -15.05 -21.98 -13.09
C ASP A 111 -15.20 -20.54 -12.62
N VAL A 112 -14.19 -19.94 -11.99
CA VAL A 112 -14.24 -18.50 -11.71
C VAL A 112 -13.29 -17.75 -12.60
N GLU A 113 -13.72 -17.56 -13.82
CA GLU A 113 -13.22 -16.55 -14.74
C GLU A 113 -13.47 -15.17 -14.12
N LEU A 114 -12.45 -14.64 -13.44
CA LEU A 114 -12.50 -13.34 -12.78
C LEU A 114 -12.25 -12.23 -13.81
N SER A 115 -13.17 -12.04 -14.72
CA SER A 115 -13.39 -10.73 -15.29
C SER A 115 -13.95 -9.86 -14.16
N VAL A 116 -13.09 -9.02 -13.57
CA VAL A 116 -13.52 -8.05 -12.55
C VAL A 116 -14.43 -7.06 -13.30
N PRO A 117 -15.74 -6.97 -12.99
CA PRO A 117 -16.58 -5.92 -13.57
C PRO A 117 -15.92 -4.55 -13.35
N SER A 118 -16.05 -3.63 -14.29
CA SER A 118 -15.33 -2.35 -14.27
C SER A 118 -15.56 -1.55 -12.98
N ASP A 119 -16.77 -1.60 -12.43
CA ASP A 119 -17.12 -0.96 -11.16
C ASP A 119 -16.38 -1.55 -9.94
N GLN A 120 -16.10 -2.86 -9.95
CA GLN A 120 -15.30 -3.49 -8.90
C GLN A 120 -13.82 -3.16 -9.02
N ALA A 121 -13.30 -2.99 -10.24
CA ALA A 121 -11.92 -2.56 -10.45
C ALA A 121 -11.70 -1.13 -9.94
N GLU A 122 -12.64 -0.22 -10.19
CA GLU A 122 -12.60 1.14 -9.65
C GLU A 122 -12.69 1.18 -8.13
N ARG A 123 -13.58 0.37 -7.53
CA ARG A 123 -13.69 0.23 -6.07
C ARG A 123 -12.41 -0.32 -5.43
N LEU A 124 -11.76 -1.29 -6.07
CA LEU A 124 -10.48 -1.81 -5.61
C LEU A 124 -9.37 -0.76 -5.73
N ASP A 125 -9.33 0.00 -6.81
CA ASP A 125 -8.35 1.09 -6.99
C ASP A 125 -8.57 2.20 -5.94
N LEU A 126 -9.82 2.53 -5.63
CA LEU A 126 -10.14 3.48 -4.56
C LEU A 126 -9.69 2.97 -3.20
N LYS A 127 -10.05 1.73 -2.84
CA LYS A 127 -9.60 1.12 -1.57
C LYS A 127 -8.08 1.07 -1.46
N TRP A 128 -7.40 0.72 -2.54
CA TRP A 128 -5.95 0.72 -2.57
C TRP A 128 -5.36 2.12 -2.36
N ARG A 129 -5.93 3.15 -3.01
CA ARG A 129 -5.47 4.54 -2.83
C ARG A 129 -5.65 5.02 -1.39
N LEU A 130 -6.79 4.71 -0.78
CA LEU A 130 -7.06 5.04 0.61
C LEU A 130 -6.11 4.30 1.57
N ALA A 131 -5.92 2.99 1.38
CA ALA A 131 -4.99 2.19 2.19
C ALA A 131 -3.54 2.73 2.09
N LYS A 132 -3.12 3.13 0.90
CA LYS A 132 -1.82 3.77 0.66
C LYS A 132 -1.71 5.10 1.41
N HIS A 133 -2.74 5.94 1.34
CA HIS A 133 -2.78 7.22 2.07
C HIS A 133 -2.68 7.00 3.57
N GLU A 134 -3.49 6.10 4.12
CA GLU A 134 -3.47 5.78 5.56
C GLU A 134 -2.10 5.23 5.99
N ALA A 135 -1.50 4.34 5.21
CA ALA A 135 -0.16 3.83 5.48
C ALA A 135 0.91 4.95 5.43
N ALA A 136 0.79 5.90 4.50
CA ALA A 136 1.70 7.05 4.43
C ALA A 136 1.54 7.98 5.63
N VAL A 137 0.33 8.25 6.08
CA VAL A 137 0.04 9.02 7.30
C VAL A 137 0.64 8.33 8.53
N ASP A 138 0.39 7.05 8.71
CA ASP A 138 0.94 6.27 9.82
C ASP A 138 2.47 6.30 9.81
N HIS A 139 3.09 6.11 8.65
CA HIS A 139 4.54 6.15 8.51
C HIS A 139 5.10 7.51 8.91
N VAL A 140 4.53 8.61 8.40
CA VAL A 140 5.00 9.97 8.71
C VAL A 140 4.87 10.26 10.20
N LEU A 141 3.76 9.87 10.83
CA LEU A 141 3.51 10.16 12.23
C LEU A 141 4.26 9.24 13.22
N THR A 142 4.77 8.08 12.77
CA THR A 142 5.40 7.09 13.66
C THR A 142 6.87 6.84 13.38
N LYS A 143 7.31 6.99 12.13
CA LYS A 143 8.66 6.60 11.66
C LYS A 143 9.56 7.76 11.29
N THR A 144 9.03 9.01 11.27
CA THR A 144 9.85 10.19 10.97
C THR A 144 10.29 10.93 12.25
N ALA A 145 11.28 11.80 12.11
CA ALA A 145 11.82 12.58 13.21
C ALA A 145 10.92 13.77 13.63
N LEU A 146 9.60 13.65 13.48
CA LEU A 146 8.67 14.65 13.97
C LEU A 146 8.57 14.60 15.50
N SER A 147 8.49 15.77 16.14
CA SER A 147 8.25 15.82 17.58
C SER A 147 6.87 15.25 17.91
N LYS A 148 6.75 14.62 19.09
CA LYS A 148 5.46 14.12 19.59
C LYS A 148 4.37 15.20 19.54
N GLN A 149 4.69 16.43 19.97
CA GLN A 149 3.77 17.55 19.95
C GLN A 149 3.28 17.86 18.52
N THR A 150 4.16 17.84 17.52
CA THR A 150 3.78 18.03 16.10
C THR A 150 2.80 16.96 15.64
N CYS A 151 3.07 15.70 15.97
CA CYS A 151 2.18 14.58 15.64
C CYS A 151 0.81 14.71 16.33
N ASP A 152 0.79 15.09 17.61
CA ASP A 152 -0.45 15.25 18.37
C ASP A 152 -1.29 16.42 17.84
N ILE A 153 -0.67 17.55 17.47
CA ILE A 153 -1.34 18.70 16.85
C ILE A 153 -1.95 18.27 15.49
N TYR A 154 -1.20 17.54 14.69
CA TYR A 154 -1.69 17.05 13.39
C TYR A 154 -2.88 16.09 13.57
N ARG A 155 -2.79 15.13 14.49
CA ARG A 155 -3.89 14.21 14.81
C ARG A 155 -5.14 14.95 15.24
N GLU A 156 -5.01 15.90 16.16
CA GLU A 156 -6.16 16.67 16.65
C GLU A 156 -6.81 17.51 15.55
N HIS A 157 -5.98 18.18 14.71
CA HIS A 157 -6.52 19.09 13.70
C HIS A 157 -7.00 18.40 12.43
N VAL A 158 -6.25 17.38 11.94
CA VAL A 158 -6.52 16.77 10.64
C VAL A 158 -7.30 15.47 10.78
N ILE A 159 -6.86 14.55 11.65
CA ILE A 159 -7.48 13.22 11.79
C ILE A 159 -8.78 13.33 12.61
N ASN A 160 -8.76 14.09 13.71
CA ASN A 160 -9.93 14.29 14.56
C ASN A 160 -10.80 15.49 14.11
N GLU A 161 -10.47 16.13 12.99
CA GLU A 161 -11.19 17.23 12.36
C GLU A 161 -11.48 18.43 13.28
N ARG A 162 -10.68 18.64 14.34
CA ARG A 162 -10.90 19.75 15.27
C ARG A 162 -10.54 21.08 14.65
N PRO A 163 -11.32 22.16 14.92
CA PRO A 163 -11.02 23.50 14.46
C PRO A 163 -9.62 23.96 14.91
N ALA A 164 -8.86 24.58 14.00
CA ALA A 164 -7.50 25.04 14.29
C ALA A 164 -7.41 26.00 15.49
N ALA A 165 -8.49 26.76 15.77
CA ALA A 165 -8.56 27.66 16.92
C ALA A 165 -8.60 26.90 18.26
N GLU A 166 -9.33 25.78 18.33
CA GLU A 166 -9.41 24.93 19.52
C GLU A 166 -8.08 24.22 19.78
N VAL A 167 -7.48 23.67 18.70
CA VAL A 167 -6.17 23.01 18.78
C VAL A 167 -5.10 24.02 19.21
N ALA A 168 -5.10 25.22 18.67
CA ALA A 168 -4.18 26.29 19.05
C ALA A 168 -4.29 26.63 20.56
N LYS A 169 -5.52 26.75 21.07
CA LYS A 169 -5.81 26.98 22.50
C LYS A 169 -5.32 25.79 23.36
N LYS A 170 -5.59 24.54 22.93
CA LYS A 170 -5.20 23.33 23.67
C LYS A 170 -3.69 23.19 23.84
N PHE A 171 -2.92 23.55 22.82
CA PHE A 171 -1.46 23.39 22.80
C PHE A 171 -0.70 24.68 23.13
N GLY A 172 -1.36 25.79 23.41
CA GLY A 172 -0.72 27.09 23.73
C GLY A 172 0.05 27.70 22.56
N ILE A 173 -0.40 27.51 21.31
CA ILE A 173 0.25 27.92 20.08
C ILE A 173 -0.69 28.84 19.26
N THR A 174 -0.16 29.42 18.18
CA THR A 174 -0.96 30.23 17.28
C THR A 174 -1.73 29.38 16.27
N LYS A 175 -2.91 29.86 15.83
CA LYS A 175 -3.68 29.23 14.76
C LYS A 175 -2.87 29.08 13.45
N ASN A 176 -2.03 30.07 13.16
CA ASN A 176 -1.15 30.02 11.98
C ASN A 176 -0.13 28.87 12.08
N TYR A 177 0.41 28.63 13.28
CA TYR A 177 1.36 27.54 13.49
C TYR A 177 0.70 26.15 13.32
N VAL A 178 -0.57 25.97 13.70
CA VAL A 178 -1.34 24.76 13.41
C VAL A 178 -1.44 24.52 11.90
N GLY A 179 -1.71 25.59 11.12
CA GLY A 179 -1.74 25.52 9.65
C GLY A 179 -0.36 25.16 9.04
N GLN A 180 0.73 25.71 9.58
CA GLN A 180 2.08 25.37 9.14
C GLN A 180 2.42 23.92 9.40
N ILE A 181 2.04 23.37 10.55
CA ILE A 181 2.20 21.94 10.87
C ILE A 181 1.44 21.08 9.85
N LYS A 182 0.16 21.38 9.61
CA LYS A 182 -0.65 20.69 8.60
C LYS A 182 0.04 20.69 7.23
N PHE A 183 0.46 21.87 6.77
CA PHE A 183 1.13 22.01 5.46
C PHE A 183 2.40 21.15 5.37
N ARG A 184 3.26 21.24 6.40
CA ARG A 184 4.53 20.47 6.43
C ARG A 184 4.29 18.96 6.44
N VAL A 185 3.38 18.49 7.30
CA VAL A 185 3.09 17.05 7.42
C VAL A 185 2.43 16.52 6.15
N ASN A 186 1.48 17.26 5.57
CA ASN A 186 0.87 16.89 4.29
C ASN A 186 1.91 16.80 3.17
N GLY A 187 2.87 17.74 3.11
CA GLY A 187 3.96 17.67 2.14
C GLY A 187 4.82 16.41 2.28
N MET A 188 5.09 15.96 3.52
CA MET A 188 5.81 14.71 3.77
C MET A 188 4.98 13.48 3.31
N ILE A 189 3.67 13.49 3.58
CA ILE A 189 2.75 12.43 3.15
C ILE A 189 2.71 12.36 1.62
N GLU A 190 2.56 13.49 0.94
CA GLU A 190 2.55 13.55 -0.53
C GLU A 190 3.85 13.02 -1.16
N VAL A 191 5.01 13.32 -0.58
CA VAL A 191 6.29 12.78 -1.05
C VAL A 191 6.29 11.26 -0.95
N LEU A 192 5.85 10.72 0.19
CA LEU A 192 5.78 9.29 0.41
C LEU A 192 4.76 8.63 -0.55
N GLU A 193 3.60 9.24 -0.74
CA GLU A 193 2.58 8.77 -1.68
C GLU A 193 3.07 8.74 -3.13
N ARG A 194 3.90 9.70 -3.53
CA ARG A 194 4.53 9.70 -4.87
C ARG A 194 5.52 8.55 -5.03
N GLU A 195 6.22 8.17 -3.98
CA GLU A 195 7.09 6.99 -3.99
C GLU A 195 6.28 5.69 -4.20
N TYR A 196 5.03 5.64 -3.69
CA TYR A 196 4.09 4.54 -3.92
C TYR A 196 3.39 4.61 -5.29
N SER A 197 3.50 5.72 -6.03
CA SER A 197 2.76 5.91 -7.28
C SER A 197 3.55 5.43 -8.48
N ASP A 198 2.90 4.61 -9.31
CA ASP A 198 3.40 4.20 -10.63
C ASP A 198 3.34 5.35 -11.66
N GLU A 199 2.93 6.57 -11.27
CA GLU A 199 2.68 7.69 -12.18
C GLU A 199 3.95 8.30 -12.78
N ASN A 200 5.13 8.01 -12.26
CA ASN A 200 6.40 8.38 -12.88
C ASN A 200 6.74 7.58 -14.14
N TYR A 201 5.83 6.71 -14.61
CA TYR A 201 6.03 5.87 -15.79
C TYR A 201 5.75 6.56 -17.12
N ARG A 202 5.10 7.74 -17.14
CA ARG A 202 4.72 8.44 -18.39
C ARG A 202 5.68 9.53 -18.84
N ALA A 203 6.84 9.67 -18.22
CA ALA A 203 7.79 10.74 -18.52
C ALA A 203 9.18 10.18 -18.90
N VAL A 204 9.25 9.27 -19.88
CA VAL A 204 10.42 9.06 -20.73
C VAL A 204 9.91 8.75 -22.15
#